data_245bcb1c66d2e14349032f748f4fe64e
#
_entry.id   245bcb1c66d2e14349032f748f4fe64e
#
_cell.length_a   1.000
_cell.length_b   1.000
_cell.length_c   1.000
_cell.angle_alpha   90.00
_cell.angle_beta   90.00
_cell.angle_gamma   90.00
#
_symmetry.space_group_name_H-M   'P 1'
#
loop_
_entity.id
_entity.type
_entity.pdbx_description
1 polymer ?
#
loop_
_entity_poly.entity_id
_entity_poly.type
_entity_poly.pdbx_seq_one_letter_code
_entity_poly.pdbx_strand_id
1 'polypeptide(L)'
;AAATAMYGSRAANGVIVIERRAPEAGKFRVQYSGVLSAELPDLSSYNLMNAREKLETERLAGLYDSNTPEIDPYTNGYYQRLNNVLTGVDTYWLSQGLRTALNHKHSIFIDGGENDVRWGVELGFRGTEGVMKHSSRKNANAAFYVDYRIGGLQIKNKVTYTYNKSTDVPFNSFSDYSHLLPYMRLYDENGDYVRRLEKFDGASGTQVNPLYEINFYNSFDHSGYDEVTDDLSLNWRITDGLRLRGQFSVLMRNSTGDLYKDPASASYSASTGNINGEKTESTQKRTVIDGSLSLMYNNTFKGHNLNICLSSNMRQTQSTASETRYRGFPGGDLVSSNYAAEVYGKPSSSDNTTRLVGALLTSNYTYNNIYLADLTGRIDGSSEFGSDKRWSM
;
A
#
# COMPACT_ATOMS: atom_id res chain seq x y z
N ALA A 1 -1.39 -18.19 -23.80
CA ALA A 1 -0.17 -18.58 -24.54
C ALA A 1 0.57 -17.37 -25.16
N ALA A 2 -0.10 -16.50 -25.94
CA ALA A 2 0.56 -15.36 -26.60
C ALA A 2 1.19 -14.34 -25.61
N ALA A 3 0.49 -14.00 -24.50
CA ALA A 3 1.01 -13.09 -23.49
C ALA A 3 2.23 -13.68 -22.77
N THR A 4 2.22 -14.98 -22.48
CA THR A 4 3.36 -15.66 -21.83
C THR A 4 4.57 -15.73 -22.75
N ALA A 5 4.37 -15.93 -24.06
CA ALA A 5 5.45 -15.90 -25.04
C ALA A 5 6.14 -14.52 -25.10
N MET A 6 5.38 -13.43 -25.07
CA MET A 6 5.92 -12.06 -25.13
C MET A 6 6.54 -11.57 -23.82
N TYR A 7 5.92 -11.87 -22.68
CA TYR A 7 6.26 -11.27 -21.38
C TYR A 7 6.89 -12.26 -20.38
N GLY A 8 7.08 -13.55 -20.78
CA GLY A 8 7.68 -14.59 -19.97
C GLY A 8 6.77 -15.15 -18.88
N SER A 9 7.35 -15.89 -17.96
CA SER A 9 6.63 -16.57 -16.86
C SER A 9 5.80 -15.62 -15.98
N ARG A 10 6.16 -14.35 -15.90
CA ARG A 10 5.40 -13.33 -15.14
C ARG A 10 4.03 -13.04 -15.73
N ALA A 11 3.79 -13.38 -16.98
CA ALA A 11 2.52 -13.17 -17.68
C ALA A 11 1.55 -14.35 -17.57
N ALA A 12 1.81 -15.34 -16.72
CA ALA A 12 0.97 -16.52 -16.53
C ALA A 12 -0.48 -16.16 -16.15
N ASN A 13 -0.67 -15.08 -15.40
CA ASN A 13 -1.96 -14.57 -14.95
C ASN A 13 -2.49 -13.39 -15.81
N GLY A 14 -1.89 -13.14 -16.98
CA GLY A 14 -2.25 -12.04 -17.87
C GLY A 14 -1.32 -10.84 -17.78
N VAL A 15 -1.55 -9.86 -18.67
CA VAL A 15 -0.76 -8.62 -18.75
C VAL A 15 -1.70 -7.44 -18.88
N ILE A 16 -1.46 -6.42 -18.09
CA ILE A 16 -2.12 -5.11 -18.22
C ILE A 16 -1.13 -4.15 -18.86
N VAL A 17 -1.42 -3.69 -20.07
CA VAL A 17 -0.62 -2.71 -20.78
C VAL A 17 -1.24 -1.33 -20.56
N ILE A 18 -0.47 -0.40 -20.00
CA ILE A 18 -0.90 0.98 -19.76
C ILE A 18 -0.19 1.89 -20.76
N GLU A 19 -0.98 2.44 -21.68
CA GLU A 19 -0.48 3.50 -22.56
C GLU A 19 -0.74 4.86 -21.92
N ARG A 20 0.32 5.66 -21.82
CA ARG A 20 0.24 7.00 -21.24
C ARG A 20 0.00 8.03 -22.34
N ARG A 21 -0.76 9.08 -22.02
CA ARG A 21 -0.91 10.22 -22.89
C ARG A 21 0.46 10.90 -23.06
N ALA A 22 0.91 11.05 -24.31
CA ALA A 22 2.12 11.76 -24.64
C ALA A 22 1.85 13.27 -24.77
N PRO A 23 2.85 14.15 -24.53
CA PRO A 23 2.75 15.56 -24.86
C PRO A 23 2.41 15.76 -26.33
N GLU A 24 1.52 16.68 -26.63
CA GLU A 24 1.13 16.98 -28.00
C GLU A 24 1.96 18.13 -28.57
N ALA A 25 2.19 18.11 -29.90
CA ALA A 25 2.81 19.25 -30.59
C ALA A 25 1.85 20.43 -30.60
N GLY A 26 2.38 21.63 -30.40
CA GLY A 26 1.61 22.86 -30.48
C GLY A 26 2.05 23.89 -29.45
N LYS A 27 1.25 24.94 -29.35
CA LYS A 27 1.47 26.01 -28.36
C LYS A 27 1.37 25.47 -26.96
N PHE A 28 1.99 26.15 -26.03
CA PHE A 28 1.89 25.94 -24.60
C PHE A 28 0.43 25.76 -24.15
N ARG A 29 0.13 24.65 -23.45
CA ARG A 29 -1.19 24.34 -22.91
C ARG A 29 -1.08 24.04 -21.41
N VAL A 30 -2.08 24.47 -20.69
CA VAL A 30 -2.23 24.15 -19.25
C VAL A 30 -3.57 23.47 -19.06
N GLN A 31 -3.56 22.32 -18.44
CA GLN A 31 -4.76 21.57 -18.07
C GLN A 31 -4.76 21.39 -16.55
N TYR A 32 -5.87 21.78 -15.92
CA TYR A 32 -6.10 21.53 -14.51
C TYR A 32 -7.27 20.56 -14.34
N SER A 33 -7.14 19.62 -13.41
CA SER A 33 -8.21 18.73 -12.99
C SER A 33 -8.28 18.72 -11.48
N GLY A 34 -9.48 19.01 -10.95
CA GLY A 34 -9.79 18.93 -9.52
C GLY A 34 -10.91 17.92 -9.28
N VAL A 35 -10.76 17.08 -8.26
CA VAL A 35 -11.78 16.12 -7.82
C VAL A 35 -11.93 16.27 -6.32
N LEU A 36 -13.17 16.45 -5.87
CA LEU A 36 -13.57 16.37 -4.48
C LEU A 36 -14.49 15.16 -4.33
N SER A 37 -14.30 14.37 -3.28
CA SER A 37 -15.16 13.24 -2.97
C SER A 37 -15.37 13.13 -1.47
N ALA A 38 -16.56 12.68 -1.07
CA ALA A 38 -16.90 12.33 0.29
C ALA A 38 -17.13 10.82 0.37
N GLU A 39 -16.52 10.18 1.35
CA GLU A 39 -16.74 8.77 1.67
C GLU A 39 -17.52 8.69 2.98
N LEU A 40 -18.70 8.05 2.93
CA LEU A 40 -19.54 7.84 4.09
C LEU A 40 -19.49 6.36 4.46
N PRO A 41 -19.20 6.03 5.74
CA PRO A 41 -19.27 4.64 6.18
C PRO A 41 -20.72 4.15 6.14
N ASP A 42 -20.94 3.01 5.53
CA ASP A 42 -22.23 2.33 5.51
C ASP A 42 -22.22 1.18 6.52
N LEU A 43 -22.99 1.35 7.59
CA LEU A 43 -23.15 0.36 8.66
C LEU A 43 -24.51 -0.36 8.60
N SER A 44 -25.31 -0.13 7.54
CA SER A 44 -26.68 -0.66 7.43
C SER A 44 -26.76 -2.18 7.37
N SER A 45 -25.70 -2.87 6.98
CA SER A 45 -25.62 -4.33 6.95
C SER A 45 -25.26 -4.99 8.29
N TYR A 46 -24.89 -4.21 9.28
CA TYR A 46 -24.51 -4.72 10.61
C TYR A 46 -25.73 -4.72 11.54
N ASN A 47 -26.38 -5.88 11.65
CA ASN A 47 -27.51 -6.09 12.57
C ASN A 47 -26.99 -6.51 13.96
N LEU A 48 -26.48 -5.54 14.72
CA LEU A 48 -26.00 -5.80 16.09
C LEU A 48 -27.14 -5.69 17.09
N MET A 49 -27.05 -6.49 18.14
CA MET A 49 -27.95 -6.39 19.29
C MET A 49 -27.72 -5.06 20.01
N ASN A 50 -28.79 -4.43 20.48
CA ASN A 50 -28.70 -3.31 21.41
C ASN A 50 -28.28 -3.80 22.81
N ALA A 51 -28.01 -2.87 23.73
CA ALA A 51 -27.49 -3.21 25.07
C ALA A 51 -28.43 -4.13 25.87
N ARG A 52 -29.75 -3.94 25.76
CA ARG A 52 -30.74 -4.76 26.42
C ARG A 52 -30.81 -6.17 25.83
N GLU A 53 -30.87 -6.26 24.50
CA GLU A 53 -30.91 -7.55 23.79
C GLU A 53 -29.65 -8.36 24.06
N LYS A 54 -28.48 -7.70 24.03
CA LYS A 54 -27.20 -8.35 24.30
C LYS A 54 -27.13 -8.92 25.71
N LEU A 55 -27.46 -8.12 26.74
CA LEU A 55 -27.41 -8.54 28.12
C LEU A 55 -28.41 -9.69 28.40
N GLU A 56 -29.62 -9.62 27.82
CA GLU A 56 -30.61 -10.67 27.97
C GLU A 56 -30.20 -11.96 27.25
N THR A 57 -29.61 -11.88 26.07
CA THR A 57 -29.08 -13.04 25.36
C THR A 57 -27.97 -13.71 26.16
N GLU A 58 -27.09 -12.96 26.79
CA GLU A 58 -26.02 -13.47 27.64
C GLU A 58 -26.58 -14.16 28.88
N ARG A 59 -27.61 -13.57 29.49
CA ARG A 59 -28.33 -14.17 30.65
C ARG A 59 -29.00 -15.49 30.27
N LEU A 60 -29.70 -15.52 29.13
CA LEU A 60 -30.37 -16.73 28.62
C LEU A 60 -29.38 -17.83 28.22
N ALA A 61 -28.19 -17.44 27.78
CA ALA A 61 -27.10 -18.35 27.46
C ALA A 61 -26.37 -18.92 28.70
N GLY A 62 -26.80 -18.51 29.91
CA GLY A 62 -26.24 -19.01 31.18
C GLY A 62 -24.87 -18.40 31.51
N LEU A 63 -24.47 -17.31 30.86
CA LEU A 63 -23.16 -16.69 31.12
C LEU A 63 -23.03 -16.06 32.52
N TYR A 64 -24.14 -15.90 33.21
CA TYR A 64 -24.23 -15.36 34.57
C TYR A 64 -24.70 -16.40 35.61
N ASP A 65 -24.74 -17.67 35.22
CA ASP A 65 -25.21 -18.74 36.15
C ASP A 65 -24.10 -19.09 37.15
N SER A 66 -24.48 -19.19 38.42
CA SER A 66 -23.59 -19.44 39.57
C SER A 66 -22.87 -20.80 39.53
N ASN A 67 -23.22 -21.67 38.60
CA ASN A 67 -22.61 -23.00 38.44
C ASN A 67 -21.30 -23.01 37.66
N THR A 68 -20.91 -21.91 37.09
CA THR A 68 -19.59 -21.71 36.45
C THR A 68 -18.68 -21.02 37.47
N PRO A 69 -17.61 -21.69 37.99
CA PRO A 69 -16.75 -21.13 39.05
C PRO A 69 -16.10 -19.80 38.66
N GLU A 70 -16.10 -19.47 37.38
CA GLU A 70 -15.48 -18.28 36.82
C GLU A 70 -16.42 -17.09 36.66
N ILE A 71 -17.76 -17.30 36.82
CA ILE A 71 -18.77 -16.26 36.58
C ILE A 71 -19.73 -16.18 37.76
N ASP A 72 -19.38 -15.36 38.74
CA ASP A 72 -20.31 -14.97 39.81
C ASP A 72 -21.15 -13.78 39.32
N PRO A 73 -22.49 -13.89 39.24
CA PRO A 73 -23.37 -12.81 38.81
C PRO A 73 -23.22 -11.53 39.63
N TYR A 74 -22.77 -11.63 40.86
CA TYR A 74 -22.58 -10.47 41.77
C TYR A 74 -21.23 -9.80 41.60
N THR A 75 -20.14 -10.57 41.38
CA THR A 75 -18.79 -10.05 41.24
C THR A 75 -18.40 -9.78 39.77
N ASN A 76 -19.04 -10.47 38.82
CA ASN A 76 -18.74 -10.30 37.37
C ASN A 76 -19.61 -9.27 36.65
N GLY A 77 -20.29 -8.43 37.43
CA GLY A 77 -20.81 -7.20 36.86
C GLY A 77 -22.17 -7.33 36.17
N TYR A 78 -22.95 -8.45 36.28
CA TYR A 78 -24.30 -8.50 35.71
C TYR A 78 -25.17 -7.32 36.15
N TYR A 79 -25.21 -7.04 37.44
CA TYR A 79 -26.01 -5.94 37.98
C TYR A 79 -25.44 -4.56 37.57
N GLN A 80 -24.13 -4.45 37.41
CA GLN A 80 -23.52 -3.23 36.91
C GLN A 80 -23.91 -3.00 35.43
N ARG A 81 -23.88 -4.06 34.62
CA ARG A 81 -24.33 -4.01 33.23
C ARG A 81 -25.82 -3.72 33.12
N LEU A 82 -26.62 -4.36 33.96
CA LEU A 82 -28.06 -4.11 34.08
C LEU A 82 -28.32 -2.64 34.46
N ASN A 83 -27.57 -2.11 35.42
CA ASN A 83 -27.67 -0.68 35.78
C ASN A 83 -27.31 0.24 34.62
N ASN A 84 -26.26 -0.09 33.86
CA ASN A 84 -25.91 0.66 32.65
C ASN A 84 -27.07 0.63 31.65
N VAL A 85 -27.64 -0.53 31.38
CA VAL A 85 -28.82 -0.69 30.49
C VAL A 85 -30.02 0.10 30.99
N LEU A 86 -30.33 0.00 32.30
CA LEU A 86 -31.47 0.71 32.90
C LEU A 86 -31.27 2.25 32.92
N THR A 87 -30.03 2.70 33.01
CA THR A 87 -29.69 4.13 32.92
C THR A 87 -29.54 4.64 31.49
N GLY A 88 -29.83 3.82 30.45
CA GLY A 88 -29.92 4.20 29.08
C GLY A 88 -28.60 4.06 28.31
N VAL A 89 -27.62 3.34 28.82
CA VAL A 89 -26.38 3.05 28.07
C VAL A 89 -26.68 2.07 26.94
N ASP A 90 -26.49 2.51 25.72
CA ASP A 90 -26.62 1.71 24.50
C ASP A 90 -25.67 2.30 23.44
N THR A 91 -24.40 1.89 23.52
CA THR A 91 -23.33 2.45 22.69
C THR A 91 -23.19 1.63 21.40
N TYR A 92 -23.50 2.24 20.26
CA TYR A 92 -23.22 1.65 18.96
C TYR A 92 -21.75 1.88 18.60
N TRP A 93 -20.87 1.01 19.10
CA TRP A 93 -19.42 1.16 19.03
C TRP A 93 -18.88 1.26 17.61
N LEU A 94 -19.47 0.56 16.63
CA LEU A 94 -18.98 0.59 15.25
C LEU A 94 -18.95 1.99 14.65
N SER A 95 -19.89 2.86 15.05
CA SER A 95 -19.94 4.23 14.56
C SER A 95 -18.95 5.17 15.23
N GLN A 96 -18.49 4.84 16.44
CA GLN A 96 -17.72 5.76 17.28
C GLN A 96 -16.33 6.07 16.73
N GLY A 97 -15.69 5.10 16.09
CA GLY A 97 -14.39 5.26 15.44
C GLY A 97 -14.46 5.86 14.05
N LEU A 98 -15.66 6.09 13.51
CA LEU A 98 -15.86 6.48 12.12
C LEU A 98 -16.17 7.98 11.94
N ARG A 99 -15.91 8.47 10.75
CA ARG A 99 -16.25 9.81 10.29
C ARG A 99 -16.59 9.82 8.80
N THR A 100 -17.29 10.82 8.33
CA THR A 100 -17.32 11.14 6.91
C THR A 100 -15.94 11.64 6.49
N ALA A 101 -15.35 11.00 5.50
CA ALA A 101 -14.02 11.35 5.00
C ALA A 101 -14.14 12.24 3.76
N LEU A 102 -13.43 13.37 3.77
CA LEU A 102 -13.37 14.29 2.63
C LEU A 102 -12.03 14.13 1.92
N ASN A 103 -12.10 13.80 0.64
CA ASN A 103 -10.94 13.55 -0.18
C ASN A 103 -10.84 14.55 -1.31
N HIS A 104 -9.64 14.99 -1.63
CA HIS A 104 -9.41 15.90 -2.75
C HIS A 104 -8.18 15.46 -3.58
N LYS A 105 -8.27 15.68 -4.87
CA LYS A 105 -7.20 15.47 -5.82
C LYS A 105 -7.10 16.66 -6.74
N HIS A 106 -5.89 17.12 -6.96
CA HIS A 106 -5.55 18.20 -7.89
C HIS A 106 -4.46 17.72 -8.81
N SER A 107 -4.58 17.99 -10.10
CA SER A 107 -3.51 17.75 -11.06
C SER A 107 -3.42 18.87 -12.06
N ILE A 108 -2.19 19.26 -12.38
CA ILE A 108 -1.86 20.25 -13.40
C ILE A 108 -0.98 19.51 -14.41
N PHE A 109 -1.33 19.61 -15.68
CA PHE A 109 -0.51 19.14 -16.78
C PHE A 109 -0.23 20.31 -17.70
N ILE A 110 1.05 20.56 -17.95
CA ILE A 110 1.55 21.64 -18.80
C ILE A 110 2.32 20.96 -19.91
N ASP A 111 1.98 21.21 -21.15
CA ASP A 111 2.68 20.63 -22.29
C ASP A 111 2.80 21.61 -23.46
N GLY A 112 3.74 21.30 -24.35
CA GLY A 112 3.99 22.07 -25.54
C GLY A 112 5.17 21.53 -26.36
N GLY A 113 5.56 22.25 -27.38
CA GLY A 113 6.69 21.92 -28.22
C GLY A 113 6.32 21.78 -29.70
N GLU A 114 7.30 21.49 -30.49
CA GLU A 114 7.18 21.31 -31.94
C GLU A 114 7.20 19.82 -32.32
N ASN A 115 7.16 19.54 -33.63
CA ASN A 115 7.11 18.16 -34.12
C ASN A 115 8.30 17.31 -33.66
N ASP A 116 9.48 17.94 -33.57
CA ASP A 116 10.75 17.28 -33.27
C ASP A 116 11.03 17.18 -31.77
N VAL A 117 10.52 18.13 -30.96
CA VAL A 117 10.71 18.17 -29.52
C VAL A 117 9.39 18.51 -28.84
N ARG A 118 8.88 17.61 -28.03
CA ARG A 118 7.71 17.83 -27.17
C ARG A 118 8.10 17.62 -25.75
N TRP A 119 7.54 18.43 -24.88
CA TRP A 119 7.79 18.31 -23.45
C TRP A 119 6.50 18.48 -22.66
N GLY A 120 6.50 17.99 -21.44
CA GLY A 120 5.40 18.17 -20.53
C GLY A 120 5.85 18.09 -19.08
N VAL A 121 5.12 18.79 -18.23
CA VAL A 121 5.26 18.76 -16.77
C VAL A 121 3.92 18.37 -16.16
N GLU A 122 3.95 17.38 -15.30
CA GLU A 122 2.78 16.97 -14.52
C GLU A 122 3.04 17.22 -13.04
N LEU A 123 2.13 17.92 -12.39
CA LEU A 123 2.13 18.09 -10.94
C LEU A 123 0.82 17.54 -10.39
N GLY A 124 0.89 16.71 -9.37
CA GLY A 124 -0.29 16.12 -8.75
C GLY A 124 -0.20 16.16 -7.24
N PHE A 125 -1.33 16.39 -6.62
CA PHE A 125 -1.50 16.28 -5.17
C PHE A 125 -2.82 15.57 -4.85
N ARG A 126 -2.78 14.63 -3.91
CA ARG A 126 -3.97 13.97 -3.38
C ARG A 126 -3.89 13.97 -1.86
N GLY A 127 -4.90 14.54 -1.22
CA GLY A 127 -5.18 14.39 0.20
C GLY A 127 -6.35 13.42 0.37
N THR A 128 -6.14 12.37 1.12
CA THR A 128 -7.15 11.36 1.44
C THR A 128 -7.26 11.26 2.94
N GLU A 129 -8.44 11.52 3.48
CA GLU A 129 -8.78 11.18 4.85
C GLU A 129 -9.41 9.79 4.87
N GLY A 130 -9.11 8.98 5.89
CA GLY A 130 -9.78 7.70 6.08
C GLY A 130 -11.12 7.87 6.80
N VAL A 131 -12.04 6.93 6.56
CA VAL A 131 -13.30 6.84 7.33
C VAL A 131 -13.06 6.48 8.80
N MET A 132 -11.96 5.84 9.14
CA MET A 132 -11.49 5.75 10.51
C MET A 132 -10.92 7.09 10.95
N LYS A 133 -11.29 7.58 12.15
CA LYS A 133 -10.75 8.83 12.72
C LYS A 133 -9.23 8.76 12.80
N HIS A 134 -8.55 9.90 12.70
CA HIS A 134 -7.09 10.05 12.77
C HIS A 134 -6.28 9.32 11.68
N SER A 135 -6.93 8.69 10.70
CA SER A 135 -6.23 8.12 9.54
C SER A 135 -6.22 9.10 8.36
N SER A 136 -5.08 9.23 7.69
CA SER A 136 -4.94 10.09 6.50
C SER A 136 -3.78 9.66 5.62
N ARG A 137 -3.87 10.02 4.33
CA ARG A 137 -2.78 9.82 3.37
C ARG A 137 -2.61 11.06 2.50
N LYS A 138 -1.37 11.50 2.34
CA LYS A 138 -0.97 12.57 1.44
C LYS A 138 -0.05 11.99 0.37
N ASN A 139 -0.35 12.30 -0.88
CA ASN A 139 0.45 11.88 -2.01
C ASN A 139 0.70 13.10 -2.90
N ALA A 140 1.96 13.35 -3.23
CA ALA A 140 2.37 14.36 -4.20
C ALA A 140 3.23 13.71 -5.27
N ASN A 141 3.04 14.11 -6.52
CA ASN A 141 3.86 13.66 -7.64
C ASN A 141 4.23 14.83 -8.54
N ALA A 142 5.45 14.76 -9.07
CA ALA A 142 5.92 15.64 -10.12
C ALA A 142 6.54 14.77 -11.21
N ALA A 143 6.22 15.05 -12.49
CA ALA A 143 6.82 14.34 -13.59
C ALA A 143 7.20 15.31 -14.71
N PHE A 144 8.32 15.01 -15.35
CA PHE A 144 8.82 15.72 -16.53
C PHE A 144 8.93 14.74 -17.69
N TYR A 145 8.41 15.15 -18.85
CA TYR A 145 8.36 14.36 -20.07
C TYR A 145 9.13 15.05 -21.18
N VAL A 146 9.89 14.29 -21.96
CA VAL A 146 10.47 14.71 -23.22
C VAL A 146 10.20 13.65 -24.28
N ASP A 147 9.75 14.06 -25.46
CA ASP A 147 9.64 13.24 -26.67
C ASP A 147 10.44 13.95 -27.76
N TYR A 148 11.60 13.40 -28.08
CA TYR A 148 12.51 13.91 -29.11
C TYR A 148 12.48 13.01 -30.34
N ARG A 149 12.37 13.62 -31.52
CA ARG A 149 12.29 12.93 -32.80
C ARG A 149 13.26 13.57 -33.79
N ILE A 150 14.08 12.75 -34.41
CA ILE A 150 15.00 13.16 -35.49
C ILE A 150 15.06 12.05 -36.52
N GLY A 151 14.62 12.36 -37.77
CA GLY A 151 14.54 11.37 -38.82
C GLY A 151 13.75 10.13 -38.42
N GLY A 152 14.37 8.93 -38.44
CA GLY A 152 13.76 7.66 -38.02
C GLY A 152 13.85 7.36 -36.53
N LEU A 153 14.51 8.24 -35.73
CA LEU A 153 14.75 8.01 -34.31
C LEU A 153 13.76 8.79 -33.43
N GLN A 154 13.16 8.13 -32.47
CA GLN A 154 12.37 8.74 -31.41
C GLN A 154 12.92 8.31 -30.05
N ILE A 155 13.20 9.26 -29.19
CA ILE A 155 13.61 9.07 -27.80
C ILE A 155 12.55 9.72 -26.90
N LYS A 156 12.01 8.94 -25.98
CA LYS A 156 11.11 9.45 -24.93
C LYS A 156 11.76 9.22 -23.59
N ASN A 157 11.73 10.24 -22.75
CA ASN A 157 12.14 10.12 -21.36
C ASN A 157 11.05 10.68 -20.44
N LYS A 158 10.82 10.00 -19.33
CA LYS A 158 9.94 10.47 -18.27
C LYS A 158 10.63 10.25 -16.93
N VAL A 159 10.93 11.35 -16.24
CA VAL A 159 11.35 11.31 -14.84
C VAL A 159 10.15 11.63 -13.96
N THR A 160 9.90 10.82 -12.96
CA THR A 160 8.81 11.00 -12.00
C THR A 160 9.37 10.99 -10.58
N TYR A 161 9.00 11.96 -9.77
CA TYR A 161 9.17 11.95 -8.33
C TYR A 161 7.82 11.75 -7.66
N THR A 162 7.74 10.85 -6.69
CA THR A 162 6.54 10.61 -5.89
C THR A 162 6.87 10.66 -4.41
N TYR A 163 6.13 11.46 -3.68
CA TYR A 163 6.14 11.51 -2.22
C TYR A 163 4.83 10.93 -1.68
N ASN A 164 4.92 10.06 -0.69
CA ASN A 164 3.76 9.51 0.01
C ASN A 164 3.98 9.58 1.52
N LYS A 165 2.97 10.04 2.25
CA LYS A 165 2.93 9.99 3.71
C LYS A 165 1.57 9.48 4.15
N SER A 166 1.58 8.46 5.01
CA SER A 166 0.40 7.91 5.67
C SER A 166 0.51 8.17 7.17
N THR A 167 -0.59 8.51 7.77
CA THR A 167 -0.74 8.67 9.22
C THR A 167 -1.89 7.79 9.65
N ASP A 168 -1.67 6.98 10.66
CA ASP A 168 -2.66 6.18 11.35
C ASP A 168 -2.37 6.21 12.85
N VAL A 169 -3.22 5.57 13.64
CA VAL A 169 -3.06 5.48 15.10
C VAL A 169 -3.23 4.03 15.54
N PRO A 170 -2.34 3.48 16.35
CA PRO A 170 -2.54 2.18 16.99
C PRO A 170 -3.84 2.13 17.76
N PHE A 171 -4.46 0.97 17.86
CA PHE A 171 -5.75 0.74 18.53
C PHE A 171 -6.97 1.41 17.87
N ASN A 172 -6.90 1.76 16.60
CA ASN A 172 -7.96 2.42 15.85
C ASN A 172 -8.38 1.64 14.61
N SER A 173 -8.29 0.33 14.62
CA SER A 173 -8.85 -0.51 13.56
C SER A 173 -10.35 -0.73 13.75
N PHE A 174 -11.09 -0.96 12.68
CA PHE A 174 -12.53 -1.26 12.77
C PHE A 174 -12.82 -2.46 13.69
N SER A 175 -11.90 -3.45 13.72
CA SER A 175 -12.01 -4.60 14.61
C SER A 175 -11.91 -4.24 16.09
N ASP A 176 -11.18 -3.19 16.47
CA ASP A 176 -11.09 -2.77 17.87
C ASP A 176 -12.45 -2.32 18.42
N TYR A 177 -13.29 -1.76 17.53
CA TYR A 177 -14.65 -1.33 17.89
C TYR A 177 -15.68 -2.47 17.80
N SER A 178 -15.48 -3.42 16.87
CA SER A 178 -16.45 -4.51 16.66
C SER A 178 -16.53 -5.52 17.79
N HIS A 179 -15.50 -5.58 18.63
CA HIS A 179 -15.47 -6.46 19.82
C HIS A 179 -16.03 -5.82 21.09
N LEU A 180 -16.39 -4.52 21.03
CA LEU A 180 -16.92 -3.81 22.17
C LEU A 180 -18.43 -4.06 22.32
N LEU A 181 -18.90 -4.11 23.57
CA LEU A 181 -20.26 -4.47 23.89
C LEU A 181 -21.14 -3.24 24.13
N PRO A 182 -22.40 -3.24 23.68
CA PRO A 182 -23.22 -2.03 23.64
C PRO A 182 -23.58 -1.48 25.03
N TYR A 183 -23.54 -2.28 26.09
CA TYR A 183 -23.75 -1.84 27.49
C TYR A 183 -22.48 -1.22 28.13
N MET A 184 -21.35 -1.20 27.45
CA MET A 184 -20.15 -0.49 27.91
C MET A 184 -20.31 1.01 27.77
N ARG A 185 -20.04 1.74 28.85
CA ARG A 185 -20.15 3.21 28.84
C ARG A 185 -19.01 3.85 28.04
N LEU A 186 -19.36 4.75 27.13
CA LEU A 186 -18.40 5.57 26.43
C LEU A 186 -17.89 6.72 27.31
N TYR A 187 -18.80 7.31 28.09
CA TYR A 187 -18.53 8.41 29.00
C TYR A 187 -18.80 8.01 30.44
N ASP A 188 -18.04 8.57 31.36
CA ASP A 188 -18.30 8.50 32.79
C ASP A 188 -19.42 9.47 33.21
N GLU A 189 -19.67 9.59 34.54
CA GLU A 189 -20.70 10.46 35.10
C GLU A 189 -20.39 11.97 34.93
N ASN A 190 -19.13 12.32 34.68
CA ASN A 190 -18.68 13.69 34.44
C ASN A 190 -18.75 14.07 32.96
N GLY A 191 -19.01 13.11 32.06
CA GLY A 191 -19.01 13.30 30.62
C GLY A 191 -17.63 13.10 29.98
N ASP A 192 -16.65 12.61 30.72
CA ASP A 192 -15.33 12.30 30.21
C ASP A 192 -15.27 10.89 29.61
N TYR A 193 -14.41 10.67 28.62
CA TYR A 193 -14.23 9.34 28.07
C TYR A 193 -13.72 8.35 29.12
N VAL A 194 -14.37 7.20 29.24
CA VAL A 194 -13.93 6.10 30.11
C VAL A 194 -12.58 5.58 29.61
N ARG A 195 -11.55 5.61 30.45
CA ARG A 195 -10.19 5.21 30.07
C ARG A 195 -10.06 3.72 29.77
N ARG A 196 -10.70 2.86 30.59
CA ARG A 196 -10.66 1.40 30.44
C ARG A 196 -12.06 0.85 30.44
N LEU A 197 -12.36 -0.02 29.50
CA LEU A 197 -13.63 -0.71 29.42
C LEU A 197 -13.55 -2.02 30.17
N GLU A 198 -14.69 -2.50 30.60
CA GLU A 198 -14.82 -3.82 31.23
C GLU A 198 -14.45 -4.93 30.24
N LYS A 199 -13.70 -5.93 30.68
CA LYS A 199 -13.40 -7.11 29.90
C LYS A 199 -14.39 -8.22 30.21
N PHE A 200 -14.91 -8.89 29.18
CA PHE A 200 -15.99 -9.86 29.31
C PHE A 200 -15.52 -11.32 29.13
N ASP A 201 -14.38 -11.73 29.58
CA ASP A 201 -13.89 -13.10 29.38
C ASP A 201 -13.82 -13.94 30.69
N GLY A 202 -14.59 -13.55 31.68
CA GLY A 202 -14.59 -14.25 33.00
C GLY A 202 -13.38 -13.92 33.86
N ALA A 203 -12.36 -13.28 33.31
CA ALA A 203 -11.22 -12.78 34.07
C ALA A 203 -11.53 -11.38 34.59
N SER A 204 -11.20 -11.09 35.83
CA SER A 204 -11.17 -9.71 36.33
C SER A 204 -10.20 -8.90 35.53
N GLY A 205 -10.67 -8.05 34.62
CA GLY A 205 -9.79 -7.27 33.77
C GLY A 205 -10.52 -6.15 33.04
N THR A 206 -9.73 -5.26 32.51
CA THR A 206 -10.20 -4.17 31.69
C THR A 206 -9.56 -4.27 30.31
N GLN A 207 -10.27 -3.81 29.29
CA GLN A 207 -9.76 -3.69 27.94
C GLN A 207 -9.56 -2.22 27.55
N VAL A 208 -8.78 -2.01 26.54
CA VAL A 208 -8.49 -0.69 26.01
C VAL A 208 -9.77 -0.05 25.46
N ASN A 209 -10.00 1.22 25.79
CA ASN A 209 -10.97 2.03 25.05
C ASN A 209 -10.24 2.69 23.87
N PRO A 210 -10.50 2.28 22.63
CA PRO A 210 -9.81 2.84 21.47
C PRO A 210 -10.01 4.34 21.33
N LEU A 211 -11.19 4.88 21.72
CA LEU A 211 -11.44 6.31 21.67
C LEU A 211 -10.62 7.09 22.71
N TYR A 212 -10.36 6.51 23.86
CA TYR A 212 -9.47 7.14 24.83
C TYR A 212 -8.05 7.17 24.32
N GLU A 213 -7.56 6.05 23.75
CA GLU A 213 -6.22 5.95 23.18
C GLU A 213 -5.96 7.00 22.09
N ILE A 214 -6.88 7.17 21.16
CA ILE A 214 -6.68 8.06 20.01
C ILE A 214 -6.86 9.54 20.33
N ASN A 215 -7.55 9.88 21.43
CA ASN A 215 -7.81 11.28 21.79
C ASN A 215 -6.88 11.84 22.89
N PHE A 216 -6.33 10.97 23.75
CA PHE A 216 -5.60 11.42 24.94
C PHE A 216 -4.15 10.98 24.99
N TYR A 217 -3.73 10.03 24.13
CA TYR A 217 -2.36 9.56 24.09
C TYR A 217 -1.70 9.93 22.78
N ASN A 218 -0.37 10.10 22.84
CA ASN A 218 0.44 10.47 21.66
C ASN A 218 0.93 9.24 20.88
N SER A 219 0.07 8.22 20.75
CA SER A 219 0.38 7.05 19.92
C SER A 219 0.17 7.37 18.44
N PHE A 220 1.07 6.90 17.57
CA PHE A 220 0.96 7.09 16.12
C PHE A 220 1.55 5.92 15.35
N ASP A 221 1.08 5.77 14.12
CA ASP A 221 1.66 4.90 13.08
C ASP A 221 1.86 5.75 11.83
N HIS A 222 3.10 6.16 11.60
CA HIS A 222 3.49 6.95 10.46
C HIS A 222 4.25 6.07 9.48
N SER A 223 3.85 6.11 8.23
CA SER A 223 4.61 5.47 7.15
C SER A 223 4.66 6.37 5.92
N GLY A 224 5.68 6.17 5.10
CA GLY A 224 5.82 6.95 3.89
C GLY A 224 6.92 6.45 2.99
N TYR A 225 6.99 7.06 1.81
CA TYR A 225 8.10 6.81 0.90
C TYR A 225 8.33 8.00 -0.03
N ASP A 226 9.59 8.10 -0.45
CA ASP A 226 10.05 8.90 -1.57
C ASP A 226 10.48 7.96 -2.68
N GLU A 227 10.01 8.22 -3.90
CA GLU A 227 10.34 7.42 -5.07
C GLU A 227 10.71 8.30 -6.25
N VAL A 228 11.80 7.94 -6.90
CA VAL A 228 12.19 8.47 -8.21
C VAL A 228 12.12 7.34 -9.21
N THR A 229 11.44 7.58 -10.33
CA THR A 229 11.42 6.68 -11.49
C THR A 229 11.88 7.43 -12.72
N ASP A 230 12.84 6.87 -13.46
CA ASP A 230 13.28 7.34 -14.76
C ASP A 230 12.97 6.28 -15.81
N ASP A 231 12.09 6.61 -16.75
CA ASP A 231 11.66 5.75 -17.85
C ASP A 231 12.20 6.31 -19.18
N LEU A 232 13.15 5.62 -19.79
CA LEU A 232 13.69 5.93 -21.10
C LEU A 232 13.18 4.93 -22.12
N SER A 233 12.68 5.41 -23.26
CA SER A 233 12.33 4.57 -24.40
C SER A 233 12.92 5.09 -25.71
N LEU A 234 13.39 4.17 -26.50
CA LEU A 234 13.97 4.40 -27.83
C LEU A 234 13.16 3.64 -28.87
N ASN A 235 12.83 4.29 -29.98
CA ASN A 235 12.25 3.66 -31.16
C ASN A 235 12.97 4.20 -32.40
N TRP A 236 13.76 3.34 -33.03
CA TRP A 236 14.58 3.72 -34.17
C TRP A 236 14.24 2.89 -35.39
N ARG A 237 13.71 3.55 -36.43
CA ARG A 237 13.56 2.98 -37.76
C ARG A 237 14.90 3.17 -38.51
N ILE A 238 15.71 2.09 -38.48
CA ILE A 238 17.05 2.09 -39.12
C ILE A 238 16.91 2.10 -40.64
N THR A 239 16.00 1.23 -41.14
CA THR A 239 15.56 1.22 -42.55
C THR A 239 14.04 0.97 -42.57
N ASP A 240 13.42 0.94 -43.74
CA ASP A 240 11.98 0.66 -43.88
C ASP A 240 11.61 -0.74 -43.35
N GLY A 241 12.53 -1.71 -43.44
CA GLY A 241 12.29 -3.08 -42.92
C GLY A 241 12.92 -3.35 -41.57
N LEU A 242 13.78 -2.48 -41.00
CA LEU A 242 14.54 -2.75 -39.79
C LEU A 242 14.25 -1.71 -38.71
N ARG A 243 13.76 -2.15 -37.55
CA ARG A 243 13.42 -1.30 -36.41
C ARG A 243 14.05 -1.82 -35.13
N LEU A 244 14.64 -0.92 -34.36
CA LEU A 244 15.14 -1.16 -33.01
C LEU A 244 14.23 -0.47 -31.99
N ARG A 245 13.78 -1.20 -30.97
CA ARG A 245 13.09 -0.67 -29.79
C ARG A 245 13.90 -0.99 -28.55
N GLY A 246 14.09 0.05 -27.72
CA GLY A 246 14.71 -0.08 -26.41
C GLY A 246 13.82 0.53 -25.33
N GLN A 247 13.81 -0.07 -24.17
CA GLN A 247 13.21 0.49 -22.95
C GLN A 247 14.20 0.27 -21.81
N PHE A 248 14.35 1.29 -20.99
CA PHE A 248 15.17 1.24 -19.79
C PHE A 248 14.46 2.02 -18.68
N SER A 249 14.34 1.43 -17.53
CA SER A 249 13.69 2.07 -16.39
C SER A 249 14.50 1.82 -15.11
N VAL A 250 14.66 2.86 -14.31
CA VAL A 250 15.22 2.80 -12.97
C VAL A 250 14.21 3.36 -11.99
N LEU A 251 13.89 2.58 -10.97
CA LEU A 251 13.07 2.99 -9.83
C LEU A 251 13.91 2.93 -8.57
N MET A 252 13.95 4.02 -7.83
CA MET A 252 14.57 4.11 -6.50
C MET A 252 13.51 4.56 -5.50
N ARG A 253 13.25 3.72 -4.48
CA ARG A 253 12.29 4.02 -3.40
C ARG A 253 12.97 3.91 -2.04
N ASN A 254 12.78 4.94 -1.22
CA ASN A 254 13.12 4.91 0.19
C ASN A 254 11.81 4.95 0.98
N SER A 255 11.54 3.93 1.76
CA SER A 255 10.35 3.85 2.63
C SER A 255 10.78 3.96 4.08
N THR A 256 9.96 4.61 4.88
CA THR A 256 10.12 4.75 6.34
C THR A 256 8.83 4.36 7.03
N GLY A 257 8.95 3.74 8.19
CA GLY A 257 7.84 3.47 9.11
C GLY A 257 8.27 3.85 10.51
N ASP A 258 7.38 4.47 11.26
CA ASP A 258 7.58 4.93 12.64
C ASP A 258 6.27 4.69 13.42
N LEU A 259 6.25 3.57 14.15
CA LEU A 259 5.14 3.18 15.02
C LEU A 259 5.53 3.49 16.46
N TYR A 260 4.73 4.30 17.14
CA TYR A 260 4.91 4.64 18.55
C TYR A 260 3.65 4.34 19.35
N LYS A 261 3.84 3.71 20.52
CA LYS A 261 2.79 3.47 21.51
C LYS A 261 3.16 4.18 22.79
N ASP A 262 2.30 5.08 23.21
CA ASP A 262 2.47 5.92 24.40
C ASP A 262 2.65 5.06 25.67
N PRO A 263 3.59 5.35 26.54
CA PRO A 263 3.81 4.62 27.80
C PRO A 263 2.60 4.68 28.76
N ALA A 264 1.74 5.69 28.63
CA ALA A 264 0.52 5.81 29.43
C ALA A 264 -0.65 4.99 28.85
N SER A 265 -0.50 4.36 27.67
CA SER A 265 -1.54 3.53 27.05
C SER A 265 -2.10 2.49 28.02
N ALA A 266 -3.41 2.29 27.96
CA ALA A 266 -4.09 1.28 28.76
C ALA A 266 -3.73 -0.16 28.35
N SER A 267 -3.03 -0.35 27.22
CA SER A 267 -2.53 -1.66 26.78
C SER A 267 -1.41 -2.20 27.68
N TYR A 268 -0.73 -1.34 28.44
CA TYR A 268 0.29 -1.76 29.39
C TYR A 268 -0.32 -2.09 30.75
N SER A 269 -0.01 -3.27 31.30
CA SER A 269 -0.45 -3.67 32.63
C SER A 269 0.49 -3.11 33.70
N ALA A 270 -0.02 -3.01 34.93
CA ALA A 270 0.79 -2.57 36.07
C ALA A 270 2.02 -3.48 36.36
N SER A 271 2.04 -4.68 35.81
CA SER A 271 3.12 -5.66 35.98
C SER A 271 4.33 -5.45 35.04
N THR A 272 4.23 -4.55 34.06
CA THR A 272 5.33 -4.32 33.11
C THR A 272 6.45 -3.43 33.65
N GLY A 273 6.30 -2.89 34.87
CA GLY A 273 7.31 -2.02 35.49
C GLY A 273 7.45 -0.68 34.72
N ASN A 274 8.63 -0.08 34.79
CA ASN A 274 8.94 1.20 34.12
C ASN A 274 9.36 1.04 32.65
N ILE A 275 8.96 -0.06 31.97
CA ILE A 275 9.38 -0.37 30.60
C ILE A 275 8.18 -0.21 29.65
N ASN A 276 7.25 0.68 29.98
CA ASN A 276 6.11 1.00 29.14
C ASN A 276 6.51 1.91 27.96
N GLY A 277 5.71 1.90 26.93
CA GLY A 277 5.99 2.64 25.71
C GLY A 277 6.89 1.85 24.76
N GLU A 278 6.47 1.74 23.53
CA GLU A 278 7.19 1.02 22.48
C GLU A 278 7.32 1.90 21.24
N LYS A 279 8.47 1.82 20.60
CA LYS A 279 8.69 2.43 19.30
C LYS A 279 9.33 1.43 18.34
N THR A 280 8.80 1.36 17.12
CA THR A 280 9.37 0.58 16.04
C THR A 280 9.73 1.51 14.89
N GLU A 281 11.01 1.60 14.58
CA GLU A 281 11.53 2.34 13.44
C GLU A 281 11.91 1.35 12.34
N SER A 282 11.40 1.55 11.13
CA SER A 282 11.71 0.72 9.98
C SER A 282 12.12 1.57 8.78
N THR A 283 13.10 1.08 8.03
CA THR A 283 13.52 1.68 6.77
C THR A 283 13.65 0.60 5.70
N GLN A 284 13.27 0.93 4.48
CA GLN A 284 13.47 0.06 3.33
C GLN A 284 13.94 0.88 2.15
N LYS A 285 15.04 0.45 1.52
CA LYS A 285 15.51 0.97 0.24
C LYS A 285 15.30 -0.08 -0.83
N ARG A 286 14.66 0.30 -1.91
CA ARG A 286 14.42 -0.59 -3.05
C ARG A 286 14.88 0.08 -4.33
N THR A 287 15.72 -0.62 -5.09
CA THR A 287 16.13 -0.23 -6.44
C THR A 287 15.67 -1.30 -7.42
N VAL A 288 14.99 -0.88 -8.47
CA VAL A 288 14.58 -1.76 -9.58
C VAL A 288 15.17 -1.19 -10.86
N ILE A 289 15.86 -2.04 -11.60
CA ILE A 289 16.38 -1.74 -12.93
C ILE A 289 15.71 -2.69 -13.89
N ASP A 290 14.98 -2.15 -14.87
CA ASP A 290 14.35 -2.90 -15.95
C ASP A 290 14.96 -2.46 -17.29
N GLY A 291 15.28 -3.41 -18.15
CA GLY A 291 15.74 -3.13 -19.50
C GLY A 291 15.12 -4.10 -20.50
N SER A 292 14.79 -3.62 -21.68
CA SER A 292 14.42 -4.46 -22.81
C SER A 292 14.94 -3.87 -24.13
N LEU A 293 15.36 -4.76 -25.02
CA LEU A 293 15.83 -4.42 -26.36
C LEU A 293 15.19 -5.38 -27.35
N SER A 294 14.62 -4.84 -28.44
CA SER A 294 13.97 -5.65 -29.49
C SER A 294 14.42 -5.15 -30.85
N LEU A 295 14.96 -6.04 -31.66
CA LEU A 295 15.29 -5.81 -33.06
C LEU A 295 14.24 -6.51 -33.93
N MET A 296 13.54 -5.74 -34.76
CA MET A 296 12.46 -6.22 -35.62
C MET A 296 12.84 -6.03 -37.08
N TYR A 297 12.80 -7.12 -37.83
CA TYR A 297 12.98 -7.10 -39.28
C TYR A 297 11.66 -7.52 -39.96
N ASN A 298 11.27 -6.75 -40.96
CA ASN A 298 10.02 -6.89 -41.70
C ASN A 298 10.28 -6.69 -43.16
N ASN A 299 10.06 -7.67 -44.00
CA ASN A 299 10.26 -7.51 -45.45
C ASN A 299 9.26 -8.36 -46.24
N THR A 300 8.82 -7.78 -47.36
CA THR A 300 7.93 -8.43 -48.33
C THR A 300 8.56 -8.40 -49.69
N PHE A 301 8.81 -9.54 -50.33
CA PHE A 301 9.38 -9.69 -51.64
C PHE A 301 8.82 -10.88 -52.39
N LYS A 302 8.41 -10.70 -53.64
CA LYS A 302 7.98 -11.77 -54.56
C LYS A 302 7.00 -12.77 -53.94
N GLY A 303 6.00 -12.31 -53.16
CA GLY A 303 5.03 -13.17 -52.49
C GLY A 303 5.50 -13.76 -51.14
N HIS A 304 6.74 -13.49 -50.73
CA HIS A 304 7.25 -13.83 -49.40
C HIS A 304 7.09 -12.66 -48.45
N ASN A 305 6.49 -12.92 -47.29
CA ASN A 305 6.44 -11.98 -46.20
C ASN A 305 7.15 -12.57 -44.98
N LEU A 306 8.16 -11.89 -44.49
CA LEU A 306 9.02 -12.34 -43.39
C LEU A 306 9.06 -11.32 -42.29
N ASN A 307 8.65 -11.72 -41.09
CA ASN A 307 8.76 -10.93 -39.87
C ASN A 307 9.62 -11.66 -38.86
N ILE A 308 10.71 -11.07 -38.42
CA ILE A 308 11.58 -11.62 -37.39
C ILE A 308 11.67 -10.60 -36.26
N CYS A 309 11.53 -11.05 -35.02
CA CYS A 309 11.77 -10.25 -33.83
C CYS A 309 12.73 -11.00 -32.88
N LEU A 310 13.87 -10.38 -32.63
CA LEU A 310 14.80 -10.79 -31.57
C LEU A 310 14.66 -9.81 -30.41
N SER A 311 14.33 -10.31 -29.23
CA SER A 311 14.15 -9.48 -28.03
C SER A 311 14.98 -10.02 -26.87
N SER A 312 15.47 -9.13 -26.05
CA SER A 312 16.08 -9.46 -24.75
C SER A 312 15.46 -8.57 -23.68
N ASN A 313 15.27 -9.09 -22.50
CA ASN A 313 14.84 -8.33 -21.34
C ASN A 313 15.65 -8.71 -20.10
N MET A 314 15.87 -7.73 -19.24
CA MET A 314 16.51 -7.93 -17.94
C MET A 314 15.76 -7.17 -16.87
N ARG A 315 15.77 -7.70 -15.65
CA ARG A 315 15.31 -7.02 -14.45
C ARG A 315 16.22 -7.36 -13.29
N GLN A 316 16.61 -6.35 -12.53
CA GLN A 316 17.25 -6.52 -11.24
C GLN A 316 16.42 -5.77 -10.19
N THR A 317 16.13 -6.44 -9.09
CA THR A 317 15.53 -5.82 -7.90
C THR A 317 16.48 -6.01 -6.75
N GLN A 318 16.89 -4.92 -6.13
CA GLN A 318 17.64 -4.91 -4.88
C GLN A 318 16.78 -4.27 -3.81
N SER A 319 16.67 -4.90 -2.64
CA SER A 319 15.90 -4.40 -1.51
C SER A 319 16.71 -4.64 -0.24
N THR A 320 16.98 -3.57 0.49
CA THR A 320 17.55 -3.62 1.85
C THR A 320 16.51 -3.09 2.82
N ALA A 321 16.30 -3.79 3.92
CA ALA A 321 15.37 -3.36 4.97
C ALA A 321 16.04 -3.49 6.33
N SER A 322 15.68 -2.61 7.26
CA SER A 322 16.07 -2.69 8.66
C SER A 322 14.90 -2.27 9.56
N GLU A 323 14.81 -2.92 10.71
CA GLU A 323 13.82 -2.62 11.74
C GLU A 323 14.51 -2.67 13.11
N THR A 324 14.23 -1.66 13.93
CA THR A 324 14.71 -1.58 15.32
C THR A 324 13.52 -1.24 16.21
N ARG A 325 13.42 -1.95 17.33
CA ARG A 325 12.38 -1.75 18.34
C ARG A 325 13.00 -1.21 19.61
N TYR A 326 12.31 -0.27 20.20
CA TYR A 326 12.68 0.40 21.43
C TYR A 326 11.57 0.29 22.44
N ARG A 327 11.89 0.29 23.73
CA ARG A 327 10.87 0.35 24.78
C ARG A 327 11.36 1.10 26.01
N GLY A 328 10.41 1.47 26.89
CA GLY A 328 10.69 2.18 28.13
C GLY A 328 10.83 3.67 27.90
N PHE A 329 9.77 4.34 27.49
CA PHE A 329 9.75 5.78 27.30
C PHE A 329 9.26 6.48 28.58
N PRO A 330 9.88 7.61 28.99
CA PRO A 330 9.54 8.29 30.26
C PRO A 330 8.25 9.10 30.18
N GLY A 331 7.74 9.41 28.99
CA GLY A 331 6.51 10.15 28.79
C GLY A 331 6.11 10.18 27.32
N GLY A 332 4.81 10.42 27.05
CA GLY A 332 4.23 10.38 25.70
C GLY A 332 4.78 11.42 24.73
N ASP A 333 5.27 12.55 25.21
CA ASP A 333 5.85 13.60 24.36
C ASP A 333 7.32 13.35 24.01
N LEU A 334 7.98 12.41 24.70
CA LEU A 334 9.40 12.09 24.49
C LEU A 334 9.55 10.91 23.51
N VAL A 335 9.14 11.13 22.26
CA VAL A 335 8.99 10.10 21.21
C VAL A 335 10.31 9.72 20.50
N SER A 336 11.41 10.44 20.74
CA SER A 336 12.71 10.10 20.14
C SER A 336 13.24 8.81 20.73
N SER A 337 13.78 7.93 19.88
CA SER A 337 14.43 6.67 20.30
C SER A 337 15.57 6.86 21.32
N ASN A 338 16.14 8.07 21.39
CA ASN A 338 17.17 8.42 22.39
C ASN A 338 16.63 8.44 23.83
N TYR A 339 15.31 8.55 24.02
CA TYR A 339 14.68 8.53 25.35
C TYR A 339 14.27 7.14 25.80
N ALA A 340 14.36 6.14 24.92
CA ALA A 340 14.06 4.77 25.28
C ALA A 340 15.04 4.21 26.30
N ALA A 341 14.54 3.43 27.24
CA ALA A 341 15.40 2.77 28.24
C ALA A 341 16.27 1.69 27.60
N GLU A 342 15.78 1.03 26.54
CA GLU A 342 16.52 -0.03 25.87
C GLU A 342 16.06 -0.29 24.43
N VAL A 343 16.92 -0.93 23.66
CA VAL A 343 16.57 -1.58 22.39
C VAL A 343 15.92 -2.92 22.71
N TYR A 344 14.68 -3.11 22.25
CA TYR A 344 13.91 -4.30 22.52
C TYR A 344 14.12 -5.37 21.46
N GLY A 345 14.75 -6.46 21.85
CA GLY A 345 15.08 -7.54 20.95
C GLY A 345 16.28 -7.21 20.04
N LYS A 346 16.61 -8.13 19.16
CA LYS A 346 17.68 -7.94 18.19
C LYS A 346 17.16 -7.14 16.99
N PRO A 347 17.82 -6.03 16.59
CA PRO A 347 17.50 -5.35 15.34
C PRO A 347 17.57 -6.33 14.16
N SER A 348 16.59 -6.25 13.28
CA SER A 348 16.56 -7.08 12.07
C SER A 348 17.05 -6.30 10.86
N SER A 349 17.73 -6.99 9.97
CA SER A 349 18.12 -6.46 8.66
C SER A 349 18.02 -7.54 7.60
N SER A 350 17.67 -7.16 6.40
CA SER A 350 17.66 -8.04 5.24
C SER A 350 18.25 -7.32 4.03
N ASP A 351 18.99 -8.07 3.21
CA ASP A 351 19.46 -7.64 1.91
C ASP A 351 19.10 -8.74 0.90
N ASN A 352 18.34 -8.37 -0.11
CA ASN A 352 17.89 -9.29 -1.12
C ASN A 352 18.11 -8.70 -2.52
N THR A 353 18.72 -9.49 -3.40
CA THR A 353 18.90 -9.13 -4.81
C THR A 353 18.38 -10.23 -5.69
N THR A 354 17.40 -9.94 -6.53
CA THR A 354 16.87 -10.83 -7.54
C THR A 354 17.17 -10.33 -8.94
N ARG A 355 17.48 -11.25 -9.86
CA ARG A 355 17.79 -10.97 -11.27
C ARG A 355 17.01 -11.89 -12.17
N LEU A 356 16.44 -11.31 -13.22
CA LEU A 356 15.76 -12.03 -14.31
C LEU A 356 16.36 -11.57 -15.62
N VAL A 357 16.64 -12.51 -16.51
CA VAL A 357 17.10 -12.24 -17.87
C VAL A 357 16.33 -13.17 -18.81
N GLY A 358 15.87 -12.63 -19.93
CA GLY A 358 15.18 -13.43 -20.94
C GLY A 358 15.62 -13.04 -22.36
N ALA A 359 15.60 -14.01 -23.25
CA ALA A 359 15.76 -13.78 -24.69
C ALA A 359 14.64 -14.50 -25.44
N LEU A 360 14.11 -13.84 -26.46
CA LEU A 360 12.99 -14.30 -27.28
C LEU A 360 13.34 -14.13 -28.74
N LEU A 361 13.14 -15.16 -29.54
CA LEU A 361 13.12 -15.12 -30.99
C LEU A 361 11.73 -15.49 -31.49
N THR A 362 11.12 -14.64 -32.30
CA THR A 362 9.89 -14.96 -33.03
C THR A 362 10.14 -14.73 -34.52
N SER A 363 9.63 -15.65 -35.35
CA SER A 363 9.66 -15.53 -36.80
C SER A 363 8.31 -15.93 -37.35
N ASN A 364 7.69 -15.06 -38.15
CA ASN A 364 6.48 -15.35 -38.90
C ASN A 364 6.83 -15.27 -40.38
N TYR A 365 6.53 -16.32 -41.11
CA TYR A 365 6.75 -16.40 -42.55
C TYR A 365 5.44 -16.75 -43.26
N THR A 366 5.15 -16.00 -44.33
CA THR A 366 3.99 -16.26 -45.17
C THR A 366 4.41 -16.24 -46.63
N TYR A 367 3.98 -17.25 -47.40
CA TYR A 367 4.21 -17.36 -48.84
C TYR A 367 2.87 -17.32 -49.59
N ASN A 368 2.75 -16.34 -50.52
CA ASN A 368 1.54 -16.08 -51.34
C ASN A 368 0.23 -15.99 -50.53
N ASN A 369 0.28 -15.64 -49.26
CA ASN A 369 -0.85 -15.63 -48.32
C ASN A 369 -1.56 -17.01 -48.14
N ILE A 370 -0.89 -18.11 -48.57
CA ILE A 370 -1.43 -19.47 -48.53
C ILE A 370 -0.68 -20.30 -47.46
N TYR A 371 0.66 -20.26 -47.47
CA TYR A 371 1.47 -21.02 -46.53
C TYR A 371 1.96 -20.11 -45.43
N LEU A 372 1.68 -20.51 -44.17
CA LEU A 372 2.10 -19.77 -42.98
C LEU A 372 2.96 -20.71 -42.12
N ALA A 373 4.04 -20.15 -41.59
CA ALA A 373 4.88 -20.79 -40.60
C ALA A 373 5.28 -19.84 -39.51
N ASP A 374 5.06 -20.23 -38.26
CA ASP A 374 5.39 -19.46 -37.06
C ASP A 374 6.40 -20.23 -36.21
N LEU A 375 7.50 -19.57 -35.87
CA LEU A 375 8.52 -20.11 -34.98
C LEU A 375 8.66 -19.17 -33.78
N THR A 376 8.58 -19.70 -32.56
CA THR A 376 8.82 -18.96 -31.33
C THR A 376 9.71 -19.78 -30.41
N GLY A 377 10.79 -19.19 -29.95
CA GLY A 377 11.71 -19.77 -28.97
C GLY A 377 12.02 -18.75 -27.90
N ARG A 378 11.95 -19.14 -26.62
CA ARG A 378 12.28 -18.28 -25.49
C ARG A 378 13.16 -19.00 -24.50
N ILE A 379 14.11 -18.30 -23.92
CA ILE A 379 14.94 -18.74 -22.81
C ILE A 379 14.86 -17.69 -21.70
N ASP A 380 14.59 -18.14 -20.48
CA ASP A 380 14.54 -17.30 -19.28
C ASP A 380 15.50 -17.81 -18.22
N GLY A 381 16.20 -16.90 -17.55
CA GLY A 381 17.07 -17.17 -16.41
C GLY A 381 16.65 -16.37 -15.20
N SER A 382 16.62 -17.01 -14.03
CA SER A 382 16.29 -16.36 -12.75
C SER A 382 17.28 -16.72 -11.66
N SER A 383 17.70 -15.71 -10.88
CA SER A 383 18.53 -15.93 -9.69
C SER A 383 17.75 -16.50 -8.50
N GLU A 384 16.43 -16.58 -8.55
CA GLU A 384 15.58 -17.12 -7.48
C GLU A 384 15.61 -18.66 -7.44
N PHE A 385 16.03 -19.28 -8.55
CA PHE A 385 16.17 -20.74 -8.61
C PHE A 385 17.62 -21.17 -8.33
N GLY A 386 17.78 -22.38 -7.80
CA GLY A 386 19.09 -22.98 -7.56
C GLY A 386 19.96 -23.06 -8.82
N SER A 387 21.28 -23.15 -8.66
CA SER A 387 22.28 -23.08 -9.76
C SER A 387 21.93 -23.95 -10.96
N ASP A 388 21.40 -25.16 -10.72
CA ASP A 388 21.15 -26.19 -11.75
C ASP A 388 19.80 -25.98 -12.48
N LYS A 389 18.92 -25.07 -11.99
CA LYS A 389 17.58 -24.83 -12.53
C LYS A 389 17.33 -23.36 -12.86
N ARG A 390 18.39 -22.56 -13.01
CA ARG A 390 18.27 -21.12 -13.28
C ARG A 390 17.71 -20.79 -14.64
N TRP A 391 17.86 -21.70 -15.59
CA TRP A 391 17.45 -21.50 -16.98
C TRP A 391 16.29 -22.43 -17.35
N SER A 392 15.30 -21.87 -18.06
CA SER A 392 14.18 -22.58 -18.65
C SER A 392 13.97 -22.17 -20.11
N MET A 393 13.56 -23.09 -20.96
CA MET A 393 13.20 -22.89 -22.36
C MET A 393 11.74 -23.18 -22.57
#